data_d227e9394ab48944cb8b001041b45bb9
#
_entry.id   d227e9394ab48944cb8b001041b45bb9
#
_cell.length_a   1.000
_cell.length_b   1.000
_cell.length_c   1.000
_cell.angle_alpha   90.00
_cell.angle_beta   90.00
_cell.angle_gamma   90.00
#
_symmetry.space_group_name_H-M   'P 1'
#
loop_
_entity.id
_entity.type
_entity.pdbx_description
1 polymer ?
#
loop_
_entity_poly.entity_id
_entity_poly.type
_entity_poly.pdbx_seq_one_letter_code
_entity_poly.pdbx_strand_id
1 'polypeptide(L)'
;MIRLLTIGLLCFFSVNAMSHGMSAEDQARILNAGYFEYMHLGATHMLSGYDHLLFLFGVMFFLSRFRDILKFITAFTVGHSITLVFATLWGITANYYLIDAVIALTVCYKAFDNLDGFKRYFQMSSPNLTWMVFIFGLIHGFGLSTRLQQLPLG
;
A
#
# COMPACT_ATOMS: atom_id res chain seq x y z
N MET A 1 17.25 -24.91 -13.29
CA MET A 1 17.04 -25.23 -11.86
C MET A 1 16.76 -24.02 -11.00
N ILE A 2 17.54 -22.95 -11.03
CA ILE A 2 17.34 -21.71 -10.22
C ILE A 2 15.97 -21.05 -10.48
N ARG A 3 15.49 -21.01 -11.73
CA ARG A 3 14.17 -20.39 -12.07
C ARG A 3 12.97 -21.15 -11.52
N LEU A 4 13.05 -22.47 -11.37
CA LEU A 4 11.99 -23.30 -10.77
C LEU A 4 11.97 -23.17 -9.24
N LEU A 5 13.14 -23.01 -8.62
CA LEU A 5 13.27 -22.75 -7.18
C LEU A 5 12.73 -21.37 -6.79
N THR A 6 12.95 -20.34 -7.61
CA THR A 6 12.38 -19.00 -7.36
C THR A 6 10.87 -18.95 -7.54
N ILE A 7 10.30 -19.65 -8.50
CA ILE A 7 8.84 -19.77 -8.68
C ILE A 7 8.22 -20.57 -7.51
N GLY A 8 8.86 -21.66 -7.09
CA GLY A 8 8.43 -22.45 -5.93
C GLY A 8 8.46 -21.64 -4.62
N LEU A 9 9.50 -20.83 -4.41
CA LEU A 9 9.63 -19.96 -3.24
C LEU A 9 8.55 -18.86 -3.23
N LEU A 10 8.26 -18.24 -4.39
CA LEU A 10 7.19 -17.27 -4.54
C LEU A 10 5.80 -17.88 -4.28
N CYS A 11 5.56 -19.13 -4.71
CA CYS A 11 4.30 -19.82 -4.43
C CYS A 11 4.16 -20.21 -2.95
N PHE A 12 5.26 -20.51 -2.23
CA PHE A 12 5.21 -20.84 -0.80
C PHE A 12 4.90 -19.62 0.08
N PHE A 13 5.31 -18.40 -0.33
CA PHE A 13 4.97 -17.16 0.36
C PHE A 13 3.53 -16.70 0.09
N SER A 14 2.87 -17.20 -0.94
CA SER A 14 1.49 -16.83 -1.26
C SER A 14 0.42 -17.55 -0.41
N VAL A 15 0.79 -18.57 0.37
CA VAL A 15 -0.19 -19.37 1.15
C VAL A 15 -0.71 -18.65 2.40
N ASN A 16 -0.04 -17.58 2.84
CA ASN A 16 -0.44 -16.79 4.01
C ASN A 16 -0.60 -15.29 3.73
N ALA A 17 -0.85 -14.90 2.50
CA ALA A 17 -1.37 -13.58 2.20
C ALA A 17 -2.83 -13.50 2.65
N MET A 18 -3.06 -13.63 3.93
CA MET A 18 -4.31 -13.18 4.54
C MET A 18 -4.37 -11.67 4.27
N SER A 19 -5.22 -11.32 3.33
CA SER A 19 -5.61 -9.95 3.03
C SER A 19 -5.80 -9.21 4.35
N HIS A 20 -5.13 -8.08 4.50
CA HIS A 20 -5.04 -7.29 5.72
C HIS A 20 -6.42 -6.74 6.15
N GLY A 21 -7.29 -7.61 6.61
CA GLY A 21 -8.43 -7.23 7.43
C GLY A 21 -7.90 -6.77 8.79
N MET A 22 -8.48 -5.71 9.34
CA MET A 22 -8.22 -5.35 10.73
C MET A 22 -8.56 -6.55 11.62
N SER A 23 -7.71 -6.85 12.60
CA SER A 23 -7.98 -7.92 13.54
C SER A 23 -9.27 -7.65 14.32
N ALA A 24 -9.96 -8.69 14.80
CA ALA A 24 -11.14 -8.52 15.65
C ALA A 24 -10.83 -7.72 16.94
N GLU A 25 -9.57 -7.80 17.40
CA GLU A 25 -9.08 -7.04 18.55
C GLU A 25 -8.95 -5.56 18.23
N ASP A 26 -8.41 -5.21 17.03
CA ASP A 26 -8.31 -3.82 16.57
C ASP A 26 -9.68 -3.21 16.31
N GLN A 27 -10.64 -4.00 15.81
CA GLN A 27 -12.02 -3.58 15.64
C GLN A 27 -12.69 -3.25 16.99
N ALA A 28 -12.49 -4.08 18.01
CA ALA A 28 -13.01 -3.85 19.36
C ALA A 28 -12.37 -2.61 20.02
N ARG A 29 -11.10 -2.34 19.75
CA ARG A 29 -10.40 -1.14 20.24
C ARG A 29 -10.95 0.14 19.62
N ILE A 30 -11.32 0.13 18.34
CA ILE A 30 -11.87 1.30 17.63
C ILE A 30 -13.18 1.76 18.25
N LEU A 31 -14.07 0.85 18.63
CA LEU A 31 -15.39 1.20 19.14
C LEU A 31 -15.36 2.03 20.44
N ASN A 32 -14.26 1.99 21.20
CA ASN A 32 -14.08 2.72 22.45
C ASN A 32 -12.87 3.68 22.41
N ALA A 33 -12.35 3.99 21.24
CA ALA A 33 -11.06 4.65 21.09
C ALA A 33 -11.15 6.17 21.12
N GLY A 34 -10.19 6.81 21.80
CA GLY A 34 -9.90 8.24 21.64
C GLY A 34 -9.00 8.52 20.44
N TYR A 35 -8.81 9.80 20.11
CA TYR A 35 -7.98 10.23 18.96
C TYR A 35 -6.58 9.62 18.92
N PHE A 36 -5.97 9.39 20.07
CA PHE A 36 -4.63 8.81 20.18
C PHE A 36 -4.62 7.35 19.73
N GLU A 37 -5.66 6.59 20.07
CA GLU A 37 -5.80 5.18 19.67
C GLU A 37 -6.00 5.06 18.15
N TYR A 38 -6.78 5.95 17.53
CA TYR A 38 -6.91 6.01 16.07
C TYR A 38 -5.57 6.30 15.37
N MET A 39 -4.77 7.22 15.92
CA MET A 39 -3.43 7.51 15.39
C MET A 39 -2.51 6.29 15.53
N HIS A 40 -2.52 5.63 16.68
CA HIS A 40 -1.73 4.43 16.93
C HIS A 40 -2.13 3.29 15.99
N LEU A 41 -3.42 3.07 15.82
CA LEU A 41 -3.95 2.04 14.93
C LEU A 41 -3.56 2.30 13.46
N GLY A 42 -3.69 3.54 13.00
CA GLY A 42 -3.25 3.94 11.66
C GLY A 42 -1.75 3.74 11.45
N ALA A 43 -0.93 4.11 12.43
CA ALA A 43 0.51 3.88 12.38
C ALA A 43 0.86 2.38 12.36
N THR A 44 0.20 1.58 13.20
CA THR A 44 0.37 0.12 13.24
C THR A 44 -0.04 -0.53 11.92
N HIS A 45 -1.16 -0.12 11.35
CA HIS A 45 -1.62 -0.60 10.04
C HIS A 45 -0.58 -0.32 8.94
N MET A 46 -0.03 0.89 8.90
CA MET A 46 1.01 1.26 7.94
C MET A 46 2.30 0.44 8.10
N LEU A 47 2.68 0.10 9.35
CA LEU A 47 3.88 -0.66 9.66
C LEU A 47 3.69 -2.18 9.56
N SER A 48 2.48 -2.69 9.70
CA SER A 48 2.17 -4.12 9.59
C SER A 48 1.70 -4.54 8.20
N GLY A 49 1.28 -3.59 7.37
CA GLY A 49 0.84 -3.83 6.00
C GLY A 49 2.00 -4.25 5.09
N TYR A 50 2.12 -5.54 4.77
CA TYR A 50 3.18 -6.04 3.88
C TYR A 50 3.18 -5.32 2.52
N ASP A 51 2.02 -4.96 2.01
CA ASP A 51 1.89 -4.23 0.74
C ASP A 51 2.56 -2.86 0.80
N HIS A 52 2.32 -2.12 1.89
CA HIS A 52 2.95 -0.83 2.15
C HIS A 52 4.47 -0.98 2.31
N LEU A 53 4.90 -1.98 3.11
CA LEU A 53 6.31 -2.23 3.34
C LEU A 53 7.04 -2.65 2.07
N LEU A 54 6.47 -3.56 1.28
CA LEU A 54 7.07 -4.02 0.02
C LEU A 54 7.14 -2.89 -1.01
N PHE A 55 6.08 -2.10 -1.13
CA PHE A 55 6.08 -0.95 -2.01
C PHE A 55 7.11 0.10 -1.57
N LEU A 56 7.10 0.46 -0.29
CA LEU A 56 8.03 1.43 0.27
C LEU A 56 9.49 0.96 0.14
N PHE A 57 9.75 -0.32 0.45
CA PHE A 57 11.06 -0.94 0.24
C PHE A 57 11.48 -0.86 -1.24
N GLY A 58 10.58 -1.21 -2.17
CA GLY A 58 10.85 -1.12 -3.61
C GLY A 58 11.17 0.30 -4.09
N VAL A 59 10.55 1.31 -3.48
CA VAL A 59 10.86 2.72 -3.75
C VAL A 59 12.20 3.12 -3.12
N MET A 60 12.42 2.77 -1.84
CA MET A 60 13.58 3.23 -1.07
C MET A 60 14.88 2.53 -1.47
N PHE A 61 14.81 1.30 -1.96
CA PHE A 61 15.99 0.48 -2.29
C PHE A 61 16.96 1.17 -3.26
N PHE A 62 16.45 1.98 -4.18
CA PHE A 62 17.24 2.72 -5.16
C PHE A 62 17.51 4.18 -4.78
N LEU A 63 17.05 4.62 -3.60
CA LEU A 63 17.25 5.97 -3.13
C LEU A 63 18.43 6.05 -2.17
N SER A 64 19.46 6.77 -2.57
CA SER A 64 20.67 6.96 -1.77
C SER A 64 20.63 8.23 -0.88
N ARG A 65 19.71 9.16 -1.15
CA ARG A 65 19.63 10.43 -0.43
C ARG A 65 18.43 10.45 0.51
N PHE A 66 18.68 10.69 1.78
CA PHE A 66 17.63 10.80 2.81
C PHE A 66 16.54 11.83 2.46
N ARG A 67 16.90 12.91 1.80
CA ARG A 67 15.97 13.94 1.33
C ARG A 67 14.96 13.42 0.31
N ASP A 68 15.40 12.55 -0.59
CA ASP A 68 14.52 11.93 -1.58
C ASP A 68 13.58 10.90 -0.91
N ILE A 69 14.08 10.15 0.06
CA ILE A 69 13.27 9.23 0.87
C ILE A 69 12.14 9.99 1.57
N LEU A 70 12.45 11.09 2.26
CA LEU A 70 11.43 11.92 2.92
C LEU A 70 10.41 12.47 1.93
N LYS A 71 10.86 12.95 0.76
CA LYS A 71 9.97 13.45 -0.30
C LYS A 71 8.96 12.39 -0.75
N PHE A 72 9.41 11.16 -0.95
CA PHE A 72 8.53 10.08 -1.44
C PHE A 72 7.61 9.55 -0.35
N ILE A 73 8.09 9.40 0.89
CA ILE A 73 7.23 9.06 2.03
C ILE A 73 6.14 10.12 2.19
N THR A 74 6.50 11.41 2.11
CA THR A 74 5.53 12.50 2.21
C THR A 74 4.51 12.46 1.07
N ALA A 75 4.95 12.27 -0.18
CA ALA A 75 4.05 12.18 -1.33
C ALA A 75 3.06 11.00 -1.17
N PHE A 76 3.53 9.83 -0.74
CA PHE A 76 2.69 8.68 -0.47
C PHE A 76 1.68 8.97 0.64
N THR A 77 2.14 9.49 1.78
CA THR A 77 1.30 9.78 2.95
C THR A 77 0.24 10.82 2.62
N VAL A 78 0.59 11.88 1.89
CA VAL A 78 -0.38 12.90 1.45
C VAL A 78 -1.44 12.28 0.55
N GLY A 79 -1.05 11.52 -0.47
CA GLY A 79 -2.01 10.82 -1.35
C GLY A 79 -2.92 9.88 -0.56
N HIS A 80 -2.35 9.06 0.32
CA HIS A 80 -3.07 8.13 1.18
C HIS A 80 -4.09 8.85 2.08
N SER A 81 -3.67 9.91 2.77
CA SER A 81 -4.54 10.68 3.67
C SER A 81 -5.67 11.39 2.94
N ILE A 82 -5.41 11.96 1.76
CA ILE A 82 -6.45 12.60 0.96
C ILE A 82 -7.57 11.61 0.64
N THR A 83 -7.22 10.45 0.11
CA THR A 83 -8.24 9.47 -0.30
C THR A 83 -8.93 8.83 0.90
N LEU A 84 -8.18 8.54 1.96
CA LEU A 84 -8.73 8.00 3.20
C LEU A 84 -9.81 8.93 3.77
N VAL A 85 -9.49 10.21 3.97
CA VAL A 85 -10.40 11.19 4.54
C VAL A 85 -11.58 11.43 3.59
N PHE A 86 -11.31 11.65 2.30
CA PHE A 86 -12.34 11.95 1.32
C PHE A 86 -13.33 10.79 1.18
N ALA A 87 -12.84 9.58 0.93
CA ALA A 87 -13.70 8.42 0.73
C ALA A 87 -14.48 8.05 2.01
N THR A 88 -13.89 8.23 3.19
CA THR A 88 -14.59 7.99 4.47
C THR A 88 -15.70 9.01 4.70
N LEU A 89 -15.46 10.30 4.45
CA LEU A 89 -16.45 11.35 4.68
C LEU A 89 -17.63 11.28 3.70
N TRP A 90 -17.39 10.88 2.45
CA TRP A 90 -18.46 10.74 1.43
C TRP A 90 -19.07 9.34 1.35
N GLY A 91 -18.65 8.41 2.21
CA GLY A 91 -19.17 7.05 2.22
C GLY A 91 -18.90 6.28 0.93
N ILE A 92 -17.77 6.60 0.25
CA ILE A 92 -17.42 5.95 -1.02
C ILE A 92 -16.73 4.63 -0.71
N THR A 93 -17.37 3.53 -1.10
CA THR A 93 -16.83 2.17 -0.95
C THR A 93 -16.70 1.48 -2.29
N ALA A 94 -15.80 0.51 -2.37
CA ALA A 94 -15.63 -0.34 -3.54
C ALA A 94 -15.42 -1.80 -3.11
N ASN A 95 -15.34 -2.70 -4.07
CA ASN A 95 -15.01 -4.09 -3.80
C ASN A 95 -13.56 -4.18 -3.31
N TYR A 96 -13.37 -4.58 -2.05
CA TYR A 96 -12.05 -4.63 -1.42
C TYR A 96 -11.09 -5.61 -2.13
N TYR A 97 -11.57 -6.72 -2.69
CA TYR A 97 -10.73 -7.63 -3.48
C TYR A 97 -10.14 -6.96 -4.72
N LEU A 98 -10.95 -6.12 -5.38
CA LEU A 98 -10.48 -5.37 -6.54
C LEU A 98 -9.41 -4.36 -6.15
N ILE A 99 -9.61 -3.68 -5.02
CA ILE A 99 -8.64 -2.70 -4.52
C ILE A 99 -7.33 -3.41 -4.14
N ASP A 100 -7.40 -4.51 -3.41
CA ASP A 100 -6.22 -5.31 -3.04
C ASP A 100 -5.46 -5.80 -4.28
N ALA A 101 -6.18 -6.23 -5.32
CA ALA A 101 -5.56 -6.61 -6.60
C ALA A 101 -4.84 -5.43 -7.26
N VAL A 102 -5.43 -4.24 -7.25
CA VAL A 102 -4.80 -3.03 -7.79
C VAL A 102 -3.59 -2.63 -6.95
N ILE A 103 -3.66 -2.73 -5.63
CA ILE A 103 -2.52 -2.51 -4.72
C ILE A 103 -1.37 -3.47 -5.06
N ALA A 104 -1.65 -4.76 -5.21
CA ALA A 104 -0.65 -5.74 -5.62
C ALA A 104 -0.03 -5.41 -6.99
N LEU A 105 -0.83 -4.93 -7.94
CA LEU A 105 -0.33 -4.46 -9.23
C LEU A 105 0.60 -3.25 -9.10
N THR A 106 0.38 -2.35 -8.14
CA THR A 106 1.30 -1.21 -7.91
C THR A 106 2.67 -1.68 -7.45
N VAL A 107 2.73 -2.73 -6.63
CA VAL A 107 3.99 -3.36 -6.20
C VAL A 107 4.71 -4.02 -7.40
N CYS A 108 3.96 -4.77 -8.22
CA CYS A 108 4.50 -5.37 -9.45
C CYS A 108 5.01 -4.31 -10.43
N TYR A 109 4.27 -3.22 -10.59
CA TYR A 109 4.67 -2.08 -11.42
C TYR A 109 6.01 -1.49 -10.93
N LYS A 110 6.16 -1.28 -9.61
CA LYS A 110 7.41 -0.76 -9.06
C LYS A 110 8.57 -1.74 -9.21
N ALA A 111 8.33 -3.02 -9.06
CA ALA A 111 9.34 -4.05 -9.31
C ALA A 111 9.78 -4.05 -10.80
N PHE A 112 8.83 -3.91 -11.73
CA PHE A 112 9.12 -3.81 -13.15
C PHE A 112 9.95 -2.55 -13.49
N ASP A 113 9.60 -1.41 -12.90
CA ASP A 113 10.34 -0.15 -13.02
C ASP A 113 11.78 -0.30 -12.51
N ASN A 114 11.96 -0.91 -11.34
CA ASN A 114 13.27 -1.16 -10.72
C ASN A 114 14.18 -2.09 -11.53
N LEU A 115 13.61 -2.92 -12.40
CA LEU A 115 14.34 -3.81 -13.33
C LEU A 115 14.61 -3.16 -14.67
N ASP A 116 14.48 -1.83 -14.78
CA ASP A 116 14.58 -1.07 -16.04
C ASP A 116 13.61 -1.56 -17.13
N GLY A 117 12.46 -2.12 -16.72
CA GLY A 117 11.49 -2.72 -17.62
C GLY A 117 10.98 -1.76 -18.68
N PHE A 118 10.70 -0.50 -18.32
CA PHE A 118 10.26 0.52 -19.26
C PHE A 118 11.30 0.80 -20.35
N LYS A 119 12.56 0.92 -19.97
CA LYS A 119 13.64 1.15 -20.90
C LYS A 119 13.91 -0.08 -21.78
N ARG A 120 13.86 -1.27 -21.18
CA ARG A 120 14.23 -2.53 -21.84
C ARG A 120 13.17 -3.02 -22.83
N TYR A 121 11.89 -2.90 -22.49
CA TYR A 121 10.79 -3.46 -23.30
C TYR A 121 10.05 -2.42 -24.12
N PHE A 122 9.93 -1.19 -23.61
CA PHE A 122 9.18 -0.13 -24.27
C PHE A 122 10.05 0.99 -24.83
N GLN A 123 11.38 0.96 -24.58
CA GLN A 123 12.34 2.01 -24.97
C GLN A 123 11.92 3.41 -24.48
N MET A 124 11.23 3.47 -23.38
CA MET A 124 10.73 4.69 -22.72
C MET A 124 11.47 4.93 -21.42
N SER A 125 11.58 6.21 -21.02
CA SER A 125 12.04 6.55 -19.68
C SER A 125 10.99 6.18 -18.64
N SER A 126 11.41 5.77 -17.44
CA SER A 126 10.51 5.56 -16.30
C SER A 126 9.66 6.79 -16.01
N PRO A 127 8.39 6.63 -15.67
CA PRO A 127 7.54 7.72 -15.23
C PRO A 127 8.11 8.46 -14.03
N ASN A 128 7.67 9.72 -13.83
CA ASN A 128 8.14 10.51 -12.70
C ASN A 128 7.78 9.84 -11.37
N LEU A 129 8.80 9.44 -10.62
CA LEU A 129 8.67 8.66 -9.39
C LEU A 129 7.75 9.34 -8.35
N THR A 130 7.82 10.67 -8.21
CA THR A 130 7.00 11.39 -7.22
C THR A 130 5.51 11.30 -7.53
N TRP A 131 5.12 11.49 -8.79
CA TRP A 131 3.73 11.36 -9.21
C TRP A 131 3.22 9.93 -9.07
N MET A 132 4.04 8.96 -9.44
CA MET A 132 3.71 7.55 -9.31
C MET A 132 3.45 7.19 -7.84
N VAL A 133 4.34 7.59 -6.93
CA VAL A 133 4.21 7.31 -5.50
C VAL A 133 2.99 8.01 -4.90
N PHE A 134 2.69 9.24 -5.34
CA PHE A 134 1.48 9.95 -4.93
C PHE A 134 0.19 9.22 -5.36
N ILE A 135 0.12 8.80 -6.63
CA ILE A 135 -1.03 8.04 -7.16
C ILE A 135 -1.20 6.71 -6.40
N PHE A 136 -0.10 6.02 -6.10
CA PHE A 136 -0.17 4.79 -5.33
C PHE A 136 -0.63 5.04 -3.90
N GLY A 137 -0.24 6.16 -3.30
CA GLY A 137 -0.80 6.62 -2.02
C GLY A 137 -2.32 6.78 -2.09
N LEU A 138 -2.85 7.42 -3.12
CA LEU A 138 -4.30 7.56 -3.33
C LEU A 138 -5.02 6.20 -3.37
N ILE A 139 -4.48 5.23 -4.10
CA ILE A 139 -5.05 3.89 -4.23
C ILE A 139 -5.06 3.17 -2.86
N HIS A 140 -3.94 3.21 -2.14
CA HIS A 140 -3.81 2.58 -0.83
C HIS A 140 -4.75 3.19 0.21
N GLY A 141 -4.92 4.53 0.22
CA GLY A 141 -5.84 5.22 1.11
C GLY A 141 -7.30 4.84 0.86
N PHE A 142 -7.66 4.60 -0.40
CA PHE A 142 -8.99 4.15 -0.76
C PHE A 142 -9.27 2.72 -0.26
N GLY A 143 -8.27 1.84 -0.28
CA GLY A 143 -8.35 0.49 0.28
C GLY A 143 -8.67 0.50 1.78
N LEU A 144 -7.93 1.29 2.54
CA LEU A 144 -8.15 1.42 3.98
C LEU A 144 -9.52 2.04 4.30
N SER A 145 -9.92 3.10 3.58
CA SER A 145 -11.24 3.73 3.75
C SER A 145 -12.38 2.73 3.54
N THR A 146 -12.32 1.92 2.48
CA THR A 146 -13.33 0.90 2.19
C THR A 146 -13.46 -0.11 3.33
N ARG A 147 -12.35 -0.54 3.92
CA ARG A 147 -12.34 -1.47 5.06
C ARG A 147 -12.88 -0.84 6.34
N LEU A 148 -12.51 0.41 6.64
CA LEU A 148 -13.02 1.12 7.81
C LEU A 148 -14.54 1.29 7.77
N GLN A 149 -15.11 1.56 6.59
CA GLN A 149 -16.56 1.72 6.42
C GLN A 149 -17.35 0.41 6.50
N GLN A 150 -16.70 -0.73 6.42
CA GLN A 150 -17.34 -2.04 6.64
C GLN A 150 -17.42 -2.42 8.13
N LEU A 151 -16.80 -1.65 9.02
CA LEU A 151 -16.94 -1.86 10.46
C LEU A 151 -18.31 -1.36 10.92
N PRO A 152 -18.99 -2.07 11.83
CA PRO A 152 -20.22 -1.62 12.46
C PRO A 152 -19.88 -0.50 13.46
N LEU A 153 -19.55 0.66 12.96
CA LEU A 153 -19.43 1.89 13.75
C LEU A 153 -20.85 2.38 13.96
N GLY A 154 -21.48 1.90 15.06
CA GLY A 154 -22.84 2.23 15.45
C GLY A 154 -23.05 3.70 15.79
#